data_01aa44e0c83ce1e15fcc6866dfaa96fb
#
_entry.id   01aa44e0c83ce1e15fcc6866dfaa96fb
#
_cell.length_a   1.000
_cell.length_b   1.000
_cell.length_c   1.000
_cell.angle_alpha   90.00
_cell.angle_beta   90.00
_cell.angle_gamma   90.00
#
_symmetry.space_group_name_H-M   'P 1'
#
loop_
_entity.id
_entity.type
_entity.pdbx_description
1 polymer ?
#
loop_
_entity_poly.entity_id
_entity_poly.type
_entity_poly.pdbx_seq_one_letter_code
_entity_poly.pdbx_strand_id
1 'polypeptide(L)'
;SNASHLFDYMRTGLPNSQENICDLGVDPVGELLIGSSDFSKFESDSQFALELSSKVSTEFSNMTTFRIDGLKFAQVGADPITEIAGILSALVSYLRLMDEAGIKTDVALSQCLIVVSVGTDQFFDIAKLRALRLLIANIGRECGVQDTQLRTQAQTPDFLISQDDPWVNLLRTTVSCFAAATGGSDIITLPTFDSAFGIPDEFGQRLARNTHLVLMEESNIHRVIDPAGGSWYVETITKEITDNAWQKFQEIEANGGFIAQVASGQFKEQAKQSRQDFKKKVLSNEMTFIGVNAFRETEGTDLARDPYPIHSNDRYTEELDFRISDIKGDNEEKNADS
;
A
#
# COMPACT_ATOMS: atom_id res chain seq x y z
N SER A 1 -11.67 -0.38 -20.29
CA SER A 1 -11.25 -0.63 -18.89
C SER A 1 -12.08 0.20 -17.92
N ASN A 2 -12.09 -0.17 -16.65
CA ASN A 2 -12.79 0.59 -15.60
C ASN A 2 -12.26 2.03 -15.50
N ALA A 3 -10.96 2.23 -15.70
CA ALA A 3 -10.32 3.55 -15.72
C ALA A 3 -10.89 4.48 -16.80
N SER A 4 -11.14 3.99 -18.03
CA SER A 4 -11.78 4.78 -19.07
C SER A 4 -13.20 5.21 -18.71
N HIS A 5 -13.99 4.28 -18.16
CA HIS A 5 -15.35 4.58 -17.73
C HIS A 5 -15.36 5.61 -16.59
N LEU A 6 -14.44 5.49 -15.64
CA LEU A 6 -14.32 6.45 -14.55
C LEU A 6 -13.90 7.83 -15.09
N PHE A 7 -12.93 7.90 -16.00
CA PHE A 7 -12.52 9.14 -16.66
C PHE A 7 -13.69 9.81 -17.38
N ASP A 8 -14.43 9.06 -18.20
CA ASP A 8 -15.58 9.60 -18.93
C ASP A 8 -16.70 10.08 -17.99
N TYR A 9 -16.94 9.35 -16.88
CA TYR A 9 -17.88 9.77 -15.85
C TYR A 9 -17.45 11.06 -15.15
N MET A 10 -16.18 11.17 -14.76
CA MET A 10 -15.62 12.38 -14.16
C MET A 10 -15.74 13.59 -15.10
N ARG A 11 -15.50 13.39 -16.39
CA ARG A 11 -15.58 14.45 -17.40
C ARG A 11 -16.99 14.96 -17.64
N THR A 12 -18.00 14.08 -17.58
CA THR A 12 -19.37 14.40 -18.02
C THR A 12 -20.40 14.40 -16.91
N GLY A 13 -20.15 13.72 -15.81
CA GLY A 13 -21.16 13.38 -14.80
C GLY A 13 -21.10 14.17 -13.50
N LEU A 14 -19.96 14.78 -13.17
CA LEU A 14 -19.81 15.50 -11.90
C LEU A 14 -19.68 17.01 -12.11
N PRO A 15 -20.45 17.83 -11.39
CA PRO A 15 -20.22 19.27 -11.34
C PRO A 15 -18.87 19.53 -10.64
N ASN A 16 -18.09 20.49 -11.14
CA ASN A 16 -16.77 20.87 -10.63
C ASN A 16 -15.74 19.71 -10.63
N SER A 17 -15.84 18.82 -11.60
CA SER A 17 -14.95 17.65 -11.71
C SER A 17 -13.46 18.00 -11.72
N GLN A 18 -13.08 19.21 -12.13
CA GLN A 18 -11.68 19.68 -12.15
C GLN A 18 -11.09 19.89 -10.74
N GLU A 19 -11.93 20.13 -9.73
CA GLU A 19 -11.49 20.32 -8.34
C GLU A 19 -11.39 19.01 -7.55
N ASN A 20 -12.03 17.95 -8.04
CA ASN A 20 -12.08 16.68 -7.36
C ASN A 20 -10.74 15.93 -7.49
N ILE A 21 -10.29 15.38 -6.35
CA ILE A 21 -9.12 14.47 -6.32
C ILE A 21 -9.62 13.09 -6.75
N CYS A 22 -9.01 12.52 -7.77
CA CYS A 22 -9.35 11.19 -8.26
C CYS A 22 -8.09 10.45 -8.73
N ASP A 23 -8.03 9.15 -8.44
CA ASP A 23 -7.03 8.25 -8.99
C ASP A 23 -7.72 7.22 -9.89
N LEU A 24 -7.25 7.09 -11.12
CA LEU A 24 -7.78 6.12 -12.09
C LEU A 24 -7.25 4.71 -11.83
N GLY A 25 -6.21 4.56 -11.02
CA GLY A 25 -5.74 3.30 -10.48
C GLY A 25 -5.10 2.36 -11.50
N VAL A 26 -4.49 2.87 -12.57
CA VAL A 26 -3.84 2.03 -13.57
C VAL A 26 -2.44 1.67 -13.10
N ASP A 27 -2.20 0.38 -12.82
CA ASP A 27 -0.94 -0.12 -12.25
C ASP A 27 -0.41 -1.34 -13.03
N PRO A 28 0.13 -1.15 -14.26
CA PRO A 28 0.65 -2.25 -15.07
C PRO A 28 1.78 -3.03 -14.38
N VAL A 29 2.62 -2.34 -13.60
CA VAL A 29 3.75 -2.96 -12.88
C VAL A 29 3.27 -3.84 -11.73
N GLY A 30 2.30 -3.37 -10.94
CA GLY A 30 1.70 -4.17 -9.88
C GLY A 30 0.93 -5.37 -10.42
N GLU A 31 0.20 -5.21 -11.54
CA GLU A 31 -0.47 -6.32 -12.22
C GLU A 31 0.52 -7.36 -12.77
N LEU A 32 1.67 -6.94 -13.24
CA LEU A 32 2.74 -7.85 -13.67
C LEU A 32 3.28 -8.67 -12.48
N LEU A 33 3.39 -8.05 -11.30
CA LEU A 33 3.86 -8.70 -10.08
C LEU A 33 2.87 -9.77 -9.59
N ILE A 34 1.59 -9.44 -9.47
CA ILE A 34 0.58 -10.37 -8.90
C ILE A 34 0.03 -11.35 -9.93
N GLY A 35 0.11 -11.02 -11.20
CA GLY A 35 -0.39 -11.85 -12.30
C GLY A 35 0.57 -12.96 -12.76
N SER A 36 0.29 -13.52 -13.91
CA SER A 36 1.08 -14.57 -14.55
C SER A 36 2.36 -14.11 -15.24
N SER A 37 2.85 -12.89 -14.94
CA SER A 37 3.99 -12.25 -15.62
C SER A 37 3.79 -12.16 -17.15
N ASP A 38 2.58 -11.82 -17.57
CA ASP A 38 2.21 -11.64 -18.98
C ASP A 38 2.69 -10.29 -19.49
N PHE A 39 3.84 -10.29 -20.19
CA PHE A 39 4.45 -9.08 -20.73
C PHE A 39 3.64 -8.44 -21.85
N SER A 40 2.88 -9.20 -22.62
CA SER A 40 2.03 -8.65 -23.68
C SER A 40 0.90 -7.82 -23.09
N LYS A 41 0.34 -8.27 -21.96
CA LYS A 41 -0.63 -7.50 -21.19
C LYS A 41 0.00 -6.26 -20.55
N PHE A 42 1.21 -6.39 -19.99
CA PHE A 42 1.93 -5.24 -19.42
C PHE A 42 2.17 -4.15 -20.47
N GLU A 43 2.61 -4.49 -21.68
CA GLU A 43 2.80 -3.54 -22.79
C GLU A 43 1.49 -2.85 -23.17
N SER A 44 0.41 -3.61 -23.36
CA SER A 44 -0.90 -3.07 -23.72
C SER A 44 -1.50 -2.17 -22.64
N ASP A 45 -1.38 -2.55 -21.36
CA ASP A 45 -1.88 -1.78 -20.23
C ASP A 45 -1.04 -0.50 -20.02
N SER A 46 0.28 -0.58 -20.26
CA SER A 46 1.18 0.59 -20.23
C SER A 46 0.87 1.60 -21.34
N GLN A 47 0.66 1.12 -22.57
CA GLN A 47 0.27 1.98 -23.69
C GLN A 47 -1.08 2.65 -23.42
N PHE A 48 -2.07 1.89 -22.90
CA PHE A 48 -3.36 2.44 -22.50
C PHE A 48 -3.22 3.52 -21.42
N ALA A 49 -2.37 3.28 -20.39
CA ALA A 49 -2.12 4.24 -19.31
C ALA A 49 -1.47 5.54 -19.83
N LEU A 50 -0.52 5.45 -20.77
CA LEU A 50 0.11 6.61 -21.39
C LEU A 50 -0.89 7.47 -22.19
N GLU A 51 -1.74 6.85 -23.00
CA GLU A 51 -2.79 7.54 -23.76
C GLU A 51 -3.80 8.23 -22.82
N LEU A 52 -4.17 7.55 -21.73
CA LEU A 52 -5.08 8.09 -20.73
C LEU A 52 -4.44 9.25 -19.95
N SER A 53 -3.18 9.11 -19.52
CA SER A 53 -2.42 10.14 -18.82
C SER A 53 -2.28 11.42 -19.62
N SER A 54 -2.05 11.32 -20.94
CA SER A 54 -2.00 12.47 -21.83
C SER A 54 -3.33 13.25 -21.86
N LYS A 55 -4.48 12.57 -21.81
CA LYS A 55 -5.80 13.21 -21.73
C LYS A 55 -6.05 13.81 -20.35
N VAL A 56 -5.76 13.05 -19.31
CA VAL A 56 -5.97 13.46 -17.92
C VAL A 56 -5.19 14.72 -17.59
N SER A 57 -3.90 14.76 -17.93
CA SER A 57 -3.01 15.89 -17.62
C SER A 57 -3.43 17.21 -18.30
N THR A 58 -4.19 17.14 -19.39
CA THR A 58 -4.71 18.33 -20.09
C THR A 58 -6.06 18.80 -19.55
N GLU A 59 -6.89 17.89 -19.04
CA GLU A 59 -8.26 18.20 -18.63
C GLU A 59 -8.41 18.37 -17.11
N PHE A 60 -7.55 17.72 -16.31
CA PHE A 60 -7.69 17.65 -14.84
C PHE A 60 -6.34 17.86 -14.13
N SER A 61 -6.27 18.83 -13.23
CA SER A 61 -5.07 19.09 -12.41
C SER A 61 -4.93 18.19 -11.20
N ASN A 62 -6.02 17.59 -10.71
CA ASN A 62 -6.09 16.82 -9.47
C ASN A 62 -6.37 15.33 -9.68
N MET A 63 -6.29 14.86 -10.91
CA MET A 63 -6.50 13.46 -11.26
C MET A 63 -5.17 12.78 -11.59
N THR A 64 -4.96 11.58 -11.03
CA THR A 64 -3.80 10.73 -11.33
C THR A 64 -4.21 9.55 -12.19
N THR A 65 -3.31 9.07 -13.01
CA THR A 65 -3.54 7.93 -13.91
C THR A 65 -2.78 6.70 -13.42
N PHE A 66 -1.49 6.87 -13.11
CA PHE A 66 -0.62 5.78 -12.70
C PHE A 66 -0.65 5.59 -11.19
N ARG A 67 -0.88 4.36 -10.77
CA ARG A 67 -0.76 3.94 -9.38
C ARG A 67 0.50 3.10 -9.21
N ILE A 68 1.29 3.39 -8.18
CA ILE A 68 2.35 2.54 -7.69
C ILE A 68 1.84 1.89 -6.41
N ASP A 69 1.36 0.66 -6.51
CA ASP A 69 0.68 -0.02 -5.42
C ASP A 69 1.64 -0.85 -4.57
N GLY A 70 2.33 -0.19 -3.62
CA GLY A 70 3.20 -0.83 -2.64
C GLY A 70 2.46 -1.81 -1.72
N LEU A 71 1.13 -1.66 -1.57
CA LEU A 71 0.32 -2.63 -0.83
C LEU A 71 0.40 -4.02 -1.45
N LYS A 72 0.41 -4.14 -2.78
CA LYS A 72 0.64 -5.41 -3.48
C LYS A 72 2.00 -6.01 -3.14
N PHE A 73 3.03 -5.15 -2.97
CA PHE A 73 4.39 -5.59 -2.61
C PHE A 73 4.41 -6.16 -1.18
N ALA A 74 3.80 -5.46 -0.22
CA ALA A 74 3.62 -5.95 1.14
C ALA A 74 2.77 -7.23 1.17
N GLN A 75 1.72 -7.30 0.34
CA GLN A 75 0.81 -8.44 0.26
C GLN A 75 1.51 -9.71 -0.26
N VAL A 76 2.46 -9.63 -1.20
CA VAL A 76 3.28 -10.77 -1.60
C VAL A 76 4.39 -11.11 -0.59
N GLY A 77 4.57 -10.30 0.45
CA GLY A 77 5.44 -10.57 1.59
C GLY A 77 6.69 -9.70 1.68
N ALA A 78 6.81 -8.65 0.89
CA ALA A 78 7.93 -7.73 1.01
C ALA A 78 7.97 -7.09 2.40
N ASP A 79 9.14 -7.05 3.01
CA ASP A 79 9.38 -6.24 4.21
C ASP A 79 9.33 -4.74 3.87
N PRO A 80 9.17 -3.85 4.87
CA PRO A 80 8.98 -2.42 4.61
C PRO A 80 10.12 -1.76 3.81
N ILE A 81 11.36 -2.20 3.95
CA ILE A 81 12.51 -1.67 3.18
C ILE A 81 12.41 -2.12 1.73
N THR A 82 12.08 -3.38 1.51
CA THR A 82 11.86 -3.96 0.18
C THR A 82 10.64 -3.32 -0.51
N GLU A 83 9.57 -3.04 0.24
CA GLU A 83 8.40 -2.33 -0.26
C GLU A 83 8.76 -0.94 -0.76
N ILE A 84 9.45 -0.12 0.05
CA ILE A 84 9.89 1.23 -0.35
C ILE A 84 10.79 1.16 -1.58
N ALA A 85 11.81 0.30 -1.57
CA ALA A 85 12.73 0.16 -2.70
C ALA A 85 12.01 -0.25 -3.99
N GLY A 86 11.04 -1.15 -3.89
CA GLY A 86 10.16 -1.55 -4.98
C GLY A 86 9.30 -0.39 -5.49
N ILE A 87 8.70 0.40 -4.59
CA ILE A 87 7.94 1.61 -4.93
C ILE A 87 8.80 2.60 -5.73
N LEU A 88 10.02 2.89 -5.26
CA LEU A 88 10.92 3.83 -5.94
C LEU A 88 11.31 3.33 -7.33
N SER A 89 11.61 2.05 -7.47
CA SER A 89 12.00 1.47 -8.76
C SER A 89 10.82 1.35 -9.73
N ALA A 90 9.60 1.06 -9.23
CA ALA A 90 8.37 1.11 -10.02
C ALA A 90 8.07 2.54 -10.49
N LEU A 91 8.22 3.55 -9.61
CA LEU A 91 8.10 4.96 -9.98
C LEU A 91 9.06 5.32 -11.11
N VAL A 92 10.34 4.98 -10.98
CA VAL A 92 11.35 5.24 -12.03
C VAL A 92 10.99 4.53 -13.33
N SER A 93 10.42 3.31 -13.27
CA SER A 93 9.95 2.60 -14.45
C SER A 93 8.83 3.36 -15.17
N TYR A 94 7.86 3.91 -14.43
CA TYR A 94 6.82 4.75 -15.02
C TYR A 94 7.33 6.09 -15.56
N LEU A 95 8.27 6.73 -14.86
CA LEU A 95 8.89 7.95 -15.34
C LEU A 95 9.62 7.74 -16.68
N ARG A 96 10.32 6.62 -16.85
CA ARG A 96 10.97 6.25 -18.13
C ARG A 96 9.94 6.02 -19.24
N LEU A 97 8.86 5.29 -18.97
CA LEU A 97 7.79 5.07 -19.94
C LEU A 97 7.14 6.39 -20.39
N MET A 98 6.92 7.31 -19.45
CA MET A 98 6.35 8.63 -19.77
C MET A 98 7.32 9.55 -20.50
N ASP A 99 8.62 9.51 -20.17
CA ASP A 99 9.66 10.26 -20.86
C ASP A 99 9.80 9.80 -22.33
N GLU A 100 9.81 8.48 -22.58
CA GLU A 100 9.80 7.89 -23.92
C GLU A 100 8.56 8.31 -24.73
N ALA A 101 7.43 8.54 -24.07
CA ALA A 101 6.21 9.07 -24.68
C ALA A 101 6.21 10.61 -24.82
N GLY A 102 7.29 11.30 -24.41
CA GLY A 102 7.44 12.75 -24.49
C GLY A 102 6.69 13.54 -23.43
N ILE A 103 6.26 12.89 -22.33
CA ILE A 103 5.61 13.53 -21.20
C ILE A 103 6.72 14.11 -20.29
N LYS A 104 6.64 15.40 -19.98
CA LYS A 104 7.63 16.06 -19.11
C LYS A 104 7.59 15.48 -17.69
N THR A 105 8.75 15.42 -17.06
CA THR A 105 8.92 14.76 -15.74
C THR A 105 8.05 15.37 -14.64
N ASP A 106 7.85 16.67 -14.62
CA ASP A 106 6.98 17.35 -13.66
C ASP A 106 5.51 16.91 -13.81
N VAL A 107 5.04 16.82 -15.07
CA VAL A 107 3.71 16.27 -15.40
C VAL A 107 3.65 14.80 -15.05
N ALA A 108 4.68 14.00 -15.40
CA ALA A 108 4.73 12.58 -15.11
C ALA A 108 4.60 12.29 -13.62
N LEU A 109 5.32 13.02 -12.76
CA LEU A 109 5.22 12.92 -11.31
C LEU A 109 3.81 13.26 -10.80
N SER A 110 3.18 14.30 -11.34
CA SER A 110 1.81 14.69 -10.97
C SER A 110 0.74 13.68 -11.38
N GLN A 111 1.05 12.81 -12.35
CA GLN A 111 0.17 11.74 -12.83
C GLN A 111 0.30 10.44 -12.02
N CYS A 112 1.18 10.41 -11.01
CA CYS A 112 1.41 9.24 -10.16
C CYS A 112 0.77 9.40 -8.79
N LEU A 113 0.23 8.29 -8.26
CA LEU A 113 -0.15 8.11 -6.86
C LEU A 113 0.63 6.93 -6.30
N ILE A 114 1.26 7.08 -5.14
CA ILE A 114 1.89 5.98 -4.41
C ILE A 114 0.95 5.48 -3.32
N VAL A 115 0.70 4.17 -3.30
CA VAL A 115 0.07 3.48 -2.17
C VAL A 115 1.16 2.80 -1.37
N VAL A 116 1.15 2.95 -0.05
CA VAL A 116 2.12 2.39 0.87
C VAL A 116 1.42 1.71 2.04
N SER A 117 1.93 0.55 2.48
CA SER A 117 1.38 -0.17 3.62
C SER A 117 1.69 0.55 4.94
N VAL A 118 0.73 0.59 5.86
CA VAL A 118 0.90 1.11 7.23
C VAL A 118 0.24 0.15 8.21
N GLY A 119 1.01 -0.33 9.17
CA GLY A 119 0.57 -1.32 10.15
C GLY A 119 0.37 -0.76 11.55
N THR A 120 0.78 -1.54 12.55
CA THR A 120 0.58 -1.25 13.98
C THR A 120 1.85 -0.81 14.71
N ASP A 121 3.00 -0.81 14.05
CA ASP A 121 4.22 -0.24 14.63
C ASP A 121 4.23 1.28 14.39
N GLN A 122 3.60 2.00 15.30
CA GLN A 122 3.32 3.43 15.16
C GLN A 122 4.54 4.26 14.78
N PHE A 123 5.63 4.13 15.51
CA PHE A 123 6.80 4.98 15.29
C PHE A 123 7.56 4.59 14.02
N PHE A 124 7.62 3.30 13.74
CA PHE A 124 8.23 2.80 12.52
C PHE A 124 7.46 3.27 11.28
N ASP A 125 6.12 3.18 11.30
CA ASP A 125 5.29 3.58 10.17
C ASP A 125 5.28 5.11 9.94
N ILE A 126 5.33 5.92 11.01
CA ILE A 126 5.57 7.36 10.90
C ILE A 126 6.91 7.63 10.20
N ALA A 127 7.97 6.96 10.64
CA ALA A 127 9.31 7.11 10.08
C ALA A 127 9.38 6.61 8.62
N LYS A 128 8.67 5.52 8.30
CA LYS A 128 8.53 4.96 6.95
C LYS A 128 7.93 5.96 5.97
N LEU A 129 6.84 6.62 6.34
CA LEU A 129 6.21 7.65 5.53
C LEU A 129 7.10 8.89 5.34
N ARG A 130 7.82 9.30 6.39
CA ARG A 130 8.79 10.40 6.33
C ARG A 130 9.96 10.04 5.40
N ALA A 131 10.51 8.83 5.52
CA ALA A 131 11.57 8.32 4.65
C ALA A 131 11.13 8.24 3.18
N LEU A 132 9.93 7.71 2.93
CA LEU A 132 9.38 7.64 1.57
C LEU A 132 9.30 9.02 0.91
N ARG A 133 8.81 10.04 1.63
CA ARG A 133 8.76 11.42 1.12
C ARG A 133 10.13 11.99 0.77
N LEU A 134 11.13 11.76 1.65
CA LEU A 134 12.51 12.17 1.38
C LEU A 134 13.07 11.51 0.12
N LEU A 135 12.81 10.22 -0.05
CA LEU A 135 13.30 9.44 -1.19
C LEU A 135 12.62 9.83 -2.50
N ILE A 136 11.30 10.09 -2.47
CA ILE A 136 10.57 10.63 -3.63
C ILE A 136 11.13 12.00 -4.04
N ALA A 137 11.36 12.89 -3.06
CA ALA A 137 11.94 14.20 -3.33
C ALA A 137 13.36 14.09 -3.89
N ASN A 138 14.15 13.08 -3.48
CA ASN A 138 15.45 12.81 -4.07
C ASN A 138 15.34 12.39 -5.54
N ILE A 139 14.44 11.45 -5.86
CA ILE A 139 14.19 11.07 -7.26
C ILE A 139 13.76 12.27 -8.10
N GLY A 140 12.82 13.09 -7.60
CA GLY A 140 12.39 14.30 -8.30
C GLY A 140 13.57 15.24 -8.62
N ARG A 141 14.44 15.49 -7.65
CA ARG A 141 15.64 16.34 -7.84
C ARG A 141 16.62 15.79 -8.86
N GLU A 142 16.89 14.48 -8.80
CA GLU A 142 17.74 13.81 -9.80
C GLU A 142 17.15 13.87 -11.22
N CYS A 143 15.83 13.94 -11.33
CA CYS A 143 15.11 14.17 -12.59
C CYS A 143 14.91 15.65 -12.94
N GLY A 144 15.52 16.59 -12.19
CA GLY A 144 15.46 18.04 -12.46
C GLY A 144 14.20 18.74 -11.95
N VAL A 145 13.37 18.09 -11.12
CA VAL A 145 12.15 18.65 -10.54
C VAL A 145 12.41 19.05 -9.07
N GLN A 146 12.30 20.35 -8.76
CA GLN A 146 12.60 20.87 -7.41
C GLN A 146 11.45 20.65 -6.43
N ASP A 147 10.21 20.75 -6.87
CA ASP A 147 9.00 20.56 -6.06
C ASP A 147 8.18 19.42 -6.63
N THR A 148 8.27 18.28 -5.96
CA THR A 148 7.65 17.04 -6.41
C THR A 148 6.21 16.97 -5.92
N GLN A 149 5.25 17.22 -6.81
CA GLN A 149 3.80 17.17 -6.55
C GLN A 149 3.25 15.73 -6.67
N LEU A 150 3.78 14.81 -5.85
CA LEU A 150 3.36 13.41 -5.86
C LEU A 150 2.61 13.10 -4.56
N ARG A 151 1.40 12.53 -4.70
CA ARG A 151 0.55 12.17 -3.55
C ARG A 151 0.85 10.77 -3.06
N THR A 152 0.65 10.60 -1.75
CA THR A 152 0.78 9.31 -1.06
C THR A 152 -0.53 8.90 -0.42
N GLN A 153 -0.90 7.63 -0.59
CA GLN A 153 -2.00 6.97 0.10
C GLN A 153 -1.44 5.92 1.04
N ALA A 154 -1.69 6.07 2.33
CA ALA A 154 -1.39 5.02 3.31
C ALA A 154 -2.59 4.09 3.43
N GLN A 155 -2.34 2.79 3.44
CA GLN A 155 -3.38 1.78 3.59
C GLN A 155 -2.93 0.67 4.55
N THR A 156 -3.82 0.28 5.46
CA THR A 156 -3.60 -0.89 6.31
C THR A 156 -3.75 -2.15 5.46
N PRO A 157 -2.74 -3.03 5.40
CA PRO A 157 -2.82 -4.25 4.61
C PRO A 157 -3.79 -5.27 5.22
N ASP A 158 -4.52 -5.96 4.36
CA ASP A 158 -5.55 -6.94 4.77
C ASP A 158 -4.97 -8.10 5.59
N PHE A 159 -3.69 -8.46 5.39
CA PHE A 159 -3.07 -9.54 6.14
C PHE A 159 -2.96 -9.24 7.66
N LEU A 160 -3.04 -7.98 8.09
CA LEU A 160 -3.07 -7.58 9.50
C LEU A 160 -4.47 -7.70 10.15
N ILE A 161 -5.51 -7.95 9.36
CA ILE A 161 -6.88 -8.12 9.87
C ILE A 161 -7.10 -9.60 10.18
N SER A 162 -7.13 -9.90 11.48
CA SER A 162 -7.26 -11.27 12.02
C SER A 162 -8.72 -11.75 12.00
N GLN A 163 -8.90 -13.05 11.79
CA GLN A 163 -10.16 -13.76 12.02
C GLN A 163 -10.30 -14.27 13.46
N ASP A 164 -9.22 -14.32 14.24
CA ASP A 164 -9.26 -14.86 15.60
C ASP A 164 -10.01 -13.94 16.59
N ASP A 165 -9.76 -12.63 16.50
CA ASP A 165 -10.43 -11.62 17.32
C ASP A 165 -10.72 -10.36 16.49
N PRO A 166 -11.95 -10.26 15.93
CA PRO A 166 -12.31 -9.15 15.07
C PRO A 166 -12.34 -7.79 15.79
N TRP A 167 -12.64 -7.77 17.08
CA TRP A 167 -12.73 -6.52 17.84
C TRP A 167 -11.37 -5.84 18.04
N VAL A 168 -10.31 -6.64 18.15
CA VAL A 168 -8.94 -6.12 18.21
C VAL A 168 -8.52 -5.47 16.90
N ASN A 169 -9.12 -5.82 15.76
CA ASN A 169 -8.87 -5.16 14.50
C ASN A 169 -9.23 -3.67 14.52
N LEU A 170 -10.25 -3.26 15.30
CA LEU A 170 -10.59 -1.83 15.52
C LEU A 170 -9.40 -1.06 16.11
N LEU A 171 -8.72 -1.68 17.08
CA LEU A 171 -7.56 -1.07 17.72
C LEU A 171 -6.38 -1.01 16.74
N ARG A 172 -6.16 -2.07 15.96
CA ARG A 172 -5.11 -2.10 14.92
C ARG A 172 -5.30 -0.99 13.89
N THR A 173 -6.51 -0.89 13.32
CA THR A 173 -6.81 0.12 12.31
C THR A 173 -6.76 1.54 12.89
N THR A 174 -7.09 1.74 14.17
CA THR A 174 -6.95 3.04 14.83
C THR A 174 -5.48 3.46 14.95
N VAL A 175 -4.59 2.56 15.40
CA VAL A 175 -3.14 2.84 15.49
C VAL A 175 -2.56 3.10 14.11
N SER A 176 -2.92 2.30 13.13
CA SER A 176 -2.49 2.46 11.73
C SER A 176 -2.94 3.80 11.14
N CYS A 177 -4.21 4.21 11.36
CA CYS A 177 -4.73 5.51 10.95
C CYS A 177 -3.97 6.67 11.60
N PHE A 178 -3.70 6.56 12.91
CA PHE A 178 -2.94 7.57 13.64
C PHE A 178 -1.52 7.70 13.09
N ALA A 179 -0.84 6.58 12.86
CA ALA A 179 0.51 6.57 12.27
C ALA A 179 0.54 7.19 10.87
N ALA A 180 -0.45 6.82 10.02
CA ALA A 180 -0.59 7.36 8.68
C ALA A 180 -0.80 8.88 8.66
N ALA A 181 -1.70 9.37 9.52
CA ALA A 181 -2.00 10.80 9.63
C ALA A 181 -0.81 11.59 10.19
N THR A 182 -0.17 11.09 11.27
CA THR A 182 1.01 11.70 11.89
C THR A 182 2.22 11.66 10.95
N GLY A 183 2.38 10.58 10.19
CA GLY A 183 3.39 10.42 9.15
C GLY A 183 3.17 11.30 7.92
N GLY A 184 2.00 11.96 7.80
CA GLY A 184 1.68 12.96 6.78
C GLY A 184 1.29 12.37 5.43
N SER A 185 0.57 11.25 5.41
CA SER A 185 -0.04 10.74 4.19
C SER A 185 -1.18 11.64 3.72
N ASP A 186 -1.30 11.83 2.39
CA ASP A 186 -2.35 12.69 1.79
C ASP A 186 -3.72 12.00 1.81
N ILE A 187 -3.74 10.69 1.68
CA ILE A 187 -4.94 9.85 1.67
C ILE A 187 -4.72 8.69 2.63
N ILE A 188 -5.74 8.34 3.41
CA ILE A 188 -5.68 7.21 4.33
C ILE A 188 -6.86 6.28 4.07
N THR A 189 -6.59 4.99 3.89
CA THR A 189 -7.59 3.95 3.70
C THR A 189 -7.46 2.89 4.79
N LEU A 190 -8.57 2.61 5.47
CA LEU A 190 -8.65 1.56 6.47
C LEU A 190 -9.57 0.43 6.00
N PRO A 191 -9.19 -0.83 6.17
CA PRO A 191 -10.13 -1.93 6.10
C PRO A 191 -11.11 -1.83 7.29
N THR A 192 -12.28 -2.38 7.12
CA THR A 192 -13.20 -2.53 8.25
C THR A 192 -12.71 -3.68 9.16
N PHE A 193 -13.08 -3.63 10.44
CA PHE A 193 -12.64 -4.63 11.41
C PHE A 193 -13.09 -6.06 11.06
N ASP A 194 -14.15 -6.18 10.29
CA ASP A 194 -14.82 -7.40 9.86
C ASP A 194 -14.49 -7.83 8.43
N SER A 195 -13.60 -7.11 7.74
CA SER A 195 -13.25 -7.41 6.34
C SER A 195 -12.62 -8.79 6.13
N ALA A 196 -12.07 -9.41 7.18
CA ALA A 196 -11.55 -10.79 7.10
C ALA A 196 -12.65 -11.86 7.05
N PHE A 197 -13.89 -11.50 7.41
CA PHE A 197 -15.02 -12.44 7.50
C PHE A 197 -15.90 -12.44 6.23
N GLY A 198 -15.80 -11.43 5.39
CA GLY A 198 -16.59 -11.26 4.18
C GLY A 198 -16.94 -9.80 3.93
N ILE A 199 -18.03 -9.54 3.19
CA ILE A 199 -18.47 -8.18 2.85
C ILE A 199 -18.86 -7.44 4.12
N PRO A 200 -18.20 -6.30 4.43
CA PRO A 200 -18.48 -5.52 5.63
C PRO A 200 -19.90 -4.96 5.62
N ASP A 201 -20.52 -4.98 6.80
CA ASP A 201 -21.83 -4.34 6.98
C ASP A 201 -21.72 -2.81 7.20
N GLU A 202 -22.89 -2.15 7.29
CA GLU A 202 -22.96 -0.70 7.53
C GLU A 202 -22.30 -0.28 8.84
N PHE A 203 -22.33 -1.15 9.87
CA PHE A 203 -21.70 -0.88 11.15
C PHE A 203 -20.18 -0.86 11.04
N GLY A 204 -19.58 -1.88 10.40
CA GLY A 204 -18.15 -1.93 10.13
C GLY A 204 -17.67 -0.73 9.32
N GLN A 205 -18.39 -0.40 8.24
CA GLN A 205 -18.09 0.76 7.39
C GLN A 205 -18.18 2.08 8.16
N ARG A 206 -19.19 2.24 9.05
CA ARG A 206 -19.35 3.41 9.90
C ARG A 206 -18.19 3.55 10.89
N LEU A 207 -17.72 2.46 11.52
CA LEU A 207 -16.61 2.49 12.45
C LEU A 207 -15.30 2.88 11.76
N ALA A 208 -15.00 2.29 10.61
CA ALA A 208 -13.81 2.65 9.84
C ALA A 208 -13.80 4.15 9.49
N ARG A 209 -14.93 4.70 9.00
CA ARG A 209 -15.06 6.13 8.72
C ARG A 209 -14.94 6.99 9.99
N ASN A 210 -15.58 6.58 11.08
CA ASN A 210 -15.57 7.35 12.33
C ASN A 210 -14.17 7.37 12.98
N THR A 211 -13.32 6.36 12.75
CA THR A 211 -11.92 6.38 13.19
C THR A 211 -11.19 7.62 12.65
N HIS A 212 -11.35 7.92 11.36
CA HIS A 212 -10.78 9.14 10.76
C HIS A 212 -11.35 10.41 11.41
N LEU A 213 -12.69 10.46 11.60
CA LEU A 213 -13.35 11.64 12.16
C LEU A 213 -12.94 11.90 13.62
N VAL A 214 -12.82 10.87 14.46
CA VAL A 214 -12.34 11.01 15.84
C VAL A 214 -10.92 11.55 15.89
N LEU A 215 -10.01 11.02 15.06
CA LEU A 215 -8.65 11.49 15.00
C LEU A 215 -8.55 12.94 14.49
N MET A 216 -9.37 13.31 13.53
CA MET A 216 -9.38 14.65 12.96
C MET A 216 -10.07 15.66 13.89
N GLU A 217 -11.29 15.38 14.34
CA GLU A 217 -12.14 16.37 15.02
C GLU A 217 -11.96 16.42 16.55
N GLU A 218 -11.73 15.24 17.19
CA GLU A 218 -11.58 15.18 18.63
C GLU A 218 -10.10 15.22 19.05
N SER A 219 -9.23 14.43 18.38
CA SER A 219 -7.80 14.41 18.67
C SER A 219 -7.04 15.55 18.00
N ASN A 220 -7.66 16.27 17.07
CA ASN A 220 -7.10 17.44 16.37
C ASN A 220 -5.72 17.20 15.73
N ILE A 221 -5.50 15.98 15.23
CA ILE A 221 -4.19 15.54 14.71
C ILE A 221 -3.72 16.39 13.50
N HIS A 222 -4.67 16.99 12.77
CA HIS A 222 -4.41 17.82 11.59
C HIS A 222 -3.82 19.21 11.91
N ARG A 223 -3.76 19.61 13.19
CA ARG A 223 -3.32 20.97 13.58
C ARG A 223 -1.83 21.17 13.55
N VAL A 224 -1.05 20.09 13.47
CA VAL A 224 0.41 20.14 13.50
C VAL A 224 0.96 19.42 12.28
N ILE A 225 1.82 20.09 11.52
CA ILE A 225 2.56 19.49 10.43
C ILE A 225 3.79 18.79 11.02
N ASP A 226 4.01 17.52 10.62
CA ASP A 226 5.12 16.67 11.08
C ASP A 226 5.28 16.66 12.63
N PRO A 227 4.24 16.23 13.38
CA PRO A 227 4.26 16.30 14.84
C PRO A 227 5.31 15.39 15.48
N ALA A 228 5.89 14.45 14.74
CA ALA A 228 6.98 13.59 15.15
C ALA A 228 8.38 14.19 14.87
N GLY A 229 8.43 15.32 14.15
CA GLY A 229 9.67 16.01 13.81
C GLY A 229 10.45 16.44 15.06
N GLY A 230 11.78 16.18 15.05
CA GLY A 230 12.67 16.43 16.17
C GLY A 230 12.68 15.36 17.26
N SER A 231 11.84 14.33 17.17
CA SER A 231 11.95 13.15 18.03
C SER A 231 13.21 12.37 17.66
N TRP A 232 14.17 12.28 18.58
CA TRP A 232 15.42 11.55 18.36
C TRP A 232 15.20 10.12 17.83
N TYR A 233 14.22 9.42 18.38
CA TYR A 233 13.89 8.07 17.99
C TYR A 233 13.37 8.02 16.55
N VAL A 234 12.36 8.85 16.23
CA VAL A 234 11.76 8.89 14.89
C VAL A 234 12.76 9.35 13.84
N GLU A 235 13.59 10.37 14.15
CA GLU A 235 14.63 10.86 13.24
C GLU A 235 15.67 9.76 12.94
N THR A 236 16.09 9.01 13.95
CA THR A 236 17.04 7.90 13.78
C THR A 236 16.46 6.81 12.87
N ILE A 237 15.24 6.33 13.15
CA ILE A 237 14.60 5.31 12.33
C ILE A 237 14.34 5.84 10.91
N THR A 238 13.90 7.10 10.76
CA THR A 238 13.70 7.72 9.45
C THR A 238 14.98 7.67 8.62
N LYS A 239 16.12 8.01 9.24
CA LYS A 239 17.41 7.94 8.55
C LYS A 239 17.79 6.51 8.18
N GLU A 240 17.65 5.56 9.08
CA GLU A 240 17.97 4.15 8.83
C GLU A 240 17.11 3.57 7.69
N ILE A 241 15.80 3.84 7.70
CA ILE A 241 14.91 3.42 6.62
C ILE A 241 15.33 4.06 5.29
N THR A 242 15.63 5.37 5.31
CA THR A 242 16.05 6.11 4.11
C THR A 242 17.31 5.50 3.51
N ASP A 243 18.35 5.28 4.32
CA ASP A 243 19.64 4.76 3.86
C ASP A 243 19.49 3.33 3.30
N ASN A 244 18.81 2.45 4.03
CA ASN A 244 18.63 1.06 3.62
C ASN A 244 17.74 0.92 2.38
N ALA A 245 16.64 1.67 2.30
CA ALA A 245 15.75 1.63 1.15
C ALA A 245 16.41 2.22 -0.10
N TRP A 246 17.22 3.29 0.05
CA TRP A 246 17.99 3.85 -1.04
C TRP A 246 19.03 2.89 -1.58
N GLN A 247 19.78 2.25 -0.70
CA GLN A 247 20.74 1.22 -1.11
C GLN A 247 20.04 0.08 -1.87
N LYS A 248 18.95 -0.43 -1.34
CA LYS A 248 18.21 -1.52 -1.99
C LYS A 248 17.59 -1.10 -3.32
N PHE A 249 17.10 0.13 -3.42
CA PHE A 249 16.64 0.71 -4.68
C PHE A 249 17.77 0.75 -5.73
N GLN A 250 18.97 1.19 -5.33
CA GLN A 250 20.13 1.20 -6.23
C GLN A 250 20.51 -0.21 -6.69
N GLU A 251 20.41 -1.21 -5.82
CA GLU A 251 20.63 -2.62 -6.17
C GLU A 251 19.61 -3.13 -7.20
N ILE A 252 18.33 -2.78 -7.03
CA ILE A 252 17.26 -3.11 -7.99
C ILE A 252 17.56 -2.46 -9.35
N GLU A 253 17.88 -1.17 -9.37
CA GLU A 253 18.17 -0.43 -10.61
C GLU A 253 19.43 -0.96 -11.32
N ALA A 254 20.48 -1.30 -10.58
CA ALA A 254 21.70 -1.90 -11.14
C ALA A 254 21.47 -3.27 -11.79
N ASN A 255 20.40 -3.98 -11.38
CA ASN A 255 20.00 -5.28 -11.92
C ASN A 255 18.86 -5.18 -12.96
N GLY A 256 18.71 -4.04 -13.61
CA GLY A 256 17.75 -3.82 -14.70
C GLY A 256 16.40 -3.22 -14.30
N GLY A 257 16.26 -2.79 -13.06
CA GLY A 257 15.05 -2.14 -12.52
C GLY A 257 13.94 -3.11 -12.11
N PHE A 258 12.83 -2.55 -11.64
CA PHE A 258 11.75 -3.34 -11.03
C PHE A 258 11.12 -4.34 -11.99
N ILE A 259 10.90 -3.95 -13.24
CA ILE A 259 10.30 -4.82 -14.27
C ILE A 259 11.16 -6.09 -14.49
N ALA A 260 12.49 -5.93 -14.55
CA ALA A 260 13.41 -7.07 -14.69
C ALA A 260 13.41 -7.97 -13.44
N GLN A 261 13.33 -7.38 -12.24
CA GLN A 261 13.24 -8.12 -10.98
C GLN A 261 11.94 -8.95 -10.88
N VAL A 262 10.83 -8.39 -11.36
CA VAL A 262 9.55 -9.11 -11.43
C VAL A 262 9.61 -10.21 -12.49
N ALA A 263 10.15 -9.92 -13.66
CA ALA A 263 10.30 -10.86 -14.77
C ALA A 263 11.12 -12.09 -14.41
N SER A 264 12.23 -11.88 -13.69
CA SER A 264 13.10 -12.98 -13.22
C SER A 264 12.54 -13.75 -12.03
N GLY A 265 11.45 -13.28 -11.40
CA GLY A 265 10.89 -13.83 -10.17
C GLY A 265 11.69 -13.48 -8.90
N GLN A 266 12.79 -12.73 -9.03
CA GLN A 266 13.69 -12.41 -7.92
C GLN A 266 12.99 -11.61 -6.83
N PHE A 267 12.13 -10.65 -7.18
CA PHE A 267 11.35 -9.88 -6.21
C PHE A 267 10.40 -10.76 -5.39
N LYS A 268 9.69 -11.68 -6.05
CA LYS A 268 8.78 -12.63 -5.37
C LYS A 268 9.53 -13.56 -4.42
N GLU A 269 10.71 -14.04 -4.80
CA GLU A 269 11.50 -14.91 -3.94
C GLU A 269 12.02 -14.17 -2.70
N GLN A 270 12.47 -12.92 -2.83
CA GLN A 270 12.85 -12.08 -1.70
C GLN A 270 11.66 -11.80 -0.77
N ALA A 271 10.51 -11.47 -1.34
CA ALA A 271 9.29 -11.22 -0.58
C ALA A 271 8.84 -12.48 0.19
N LYS A 272 8.91 -13.65 -0.44
CA LYS A 272 8.61 -14.93 0.21
C LYS A 272 9.54 -15.24 1.38
N GLN A 273 10.83 -14.95 1.24
CA GLN A 273 11.79 -15.11 2.33
C GLN A 273 11.47 -14.16 3.48
N SER A 274 11.18 -12.89 3.20
CA SER A 274 10.78 -11.90 4.22
C SER A 274 9.51 -12.32 4.96
N ARG A 275 8.54 -12.89 4.26
CA ARG A 275 7.32 -13.45 4.87
C ARG A 275 7.62 -14.63 5.80
N GLN A 276 8.53 -15.52 5.39
CA GLN A 276 8.91 -16.64 6.25
C GLN A 276 9.59 -16.16 7.54
N ASP A 277 10.42 -15.13 7.45
CA ASP A 277 11.07 -14.55 8.60
C ASP A 277 10.08 -13.80 9.51
N PHE A 278 9.10 -13.12 8.93
CA PHE A 278 7.97 -12.55 9.67
C PHE A 278 7.19 -13.64 10.44
N LYS A 279 6.81 -14.75 9.76
CA LYS A 279 6.13 -15.88 10.40
C LYS A 279 6.93 -16.45 11.56
N LYS A 280 8.24 -16.65 11.41
CA LYS A 280 9.13 -17.13 12.49
C LYS A 280 9.11 -16.19 13.69
N LYS A 281 9.18 -14.88 13.50
CA LYS A 281 9.13 -13.88 14.58
C LYS A 281 7.82 -13.91 15.34
N VAL A 282 6.69 -14.13 14.65
CA VAL A 282 5.39 -14.27 15.30
C VAL A 282 5.31 -15.58 16.10
N LEU A 283 5.75 -16.71 15.53
CA LEU A 283 5.76 -18.00 16.18
C LEU A 283 6.69 -18.06 17.40
N SER A 284 7.81 -17.36 17.37
CA SER A 284 8.76 -17.26 18.49
C SER A 284 8.35 -16.24 19.55
N ASN A 285 7.23 -15.53 19.37
CA ASN A 285 6.78 -14.39 20.20
C ASN A 285 7.78 -13.21 20.24
N GLU A 286 8.70 -13.11 19.28
CA GLU A 286 9.51 -11.91 19.07
C GLU A 286 8.64 -10.74 18.58
N MET A 287 7.60 -11.05 17.77
CA MET A 287 6.53 -10.13 17.42
C MET A 287 5.21 -10.58 18.04
N THR A 288 4.54 -9.66 18.74
CA THR A 288 3.28 -9.94 19.44
C THR A 288 2.10 -9.35 18.67
N PHE A 289 1.11 -10.20 18.39
CA PHE A 289 -0.20 -9.81 17.88
C PHE A 289 -1.28 -10.24 18.86
N ILE A 290 -1.94 -9.27 19.50
CA ILE A 290 -3.02 -9.50 20.46
C ILE A 290 -4.18 -10.22 19.78
N GLY A 291 -4.72 -11.24 20.45
CA GLY A 291 -5.78 -12.09 19.88
C GLY A 291 -5.28 -13.14 18.89
N VAL A 292 -3.98 -13.13 18.50
CA VAL A 292 -3.39 -14.10 17.56
C VAL A 292 -2.39 -15.02 18.26
N ASN A 293 -1.22 -14.51 18.68
CA ASN A 293 -0.21 -15.29 19.40
C ASN A 293 -0.12 -14.93 20.89
N ALA A 294 -0.80 -13.87 21.33
CA ALA A 294 -0.89 -13.47 22.73
C ALA A 294 -2.31 -13.01 23.10
N PHE A 295 -2.73 -13.21 24.34
CA PHE A 295 -4.03 -12.78 24.88
C PHE A 295 -5.21 -13.21 24.00
N ARG A 296 -5.23 -14.47 23.59
CA ARG A 296 -6.26 -15.05 22.74
C ARG A 296 -7.62 -15.09 23.44
N GLU A 297 -8.67 -14.79 22.66
CA GLU A 297 -10.05 -15.03 23.08
C GLU A 297 -10.33 -16.56 23.03
N THR A 298 -10.90 -17.10 24.10
CA THR A 298 -11.13 -18.55 24.23
C THR A 298 -12.52 -18.98 23.76
N GLU A 299 -13.48 -18.05 23.74
CA GLU A 299 -14.87 -18.38 23.37
C GLU A 299 -15.15 -18.22 21.88
N GLY A 300 -14.22 -17.59 21.14
CA GLY A 300 -14.39 -17.26 19.73
C GLY A 300 -15.49 -16.22 19.49
N THR A 301 -15.39 -15.48 18.40
CA THR A 301 -16.44 -14.53 18.01
C THR A 301 -17.16 -15.05 16.78
N ASP A 302 -18.43 -15.41 16.93
CA ASP A 302 -19.29 -15.78 15.79
C ASP A 302 -19.73 -14.49 15.07
N LEU A 303 -18.98 -14.10 14.04
CA LEU A 303 -19.25 -12.94 13.20
C LEU A 303 -19.56 -13.40 11.78
N ALA A 304 -20.86 -13.56 11.48
CA ALA A 304 -21.31 -13.93 10.15
C ALA A 304 -21.29 -12.72 9.20
N ARG A 305 -20.71 -12.89 8.01
CA ARG A 305 -20.74 -11.92 6.91
C ARG A 305 -21.01 -12.66 5.59
N ASP A 306 -21.62 -11.96 4.64
CA ASP A 306 -21.77 -12.50 3.30
C ASP A 306 -20.38 -12.67 2.66
N PRO A 307 -20.12 -13.80 1.98
CA PRO A 307 -18.82 -14.03 1.35
C PRO A 307 -18.57 -13.03 0.24
N TYR A 308 -17.30 -12.67 0.02
CA TYR A 308 -16.94 -11.89 -1.15
C TYR A 308 -17.33 -12.61 -2.43
N PRO A 309 -17.84 -11.88 -3.45
CA PRO A 309 -18.15 -12.51 -4.74
C PRO A 309 -16.87 -13.11 -5.34
N ILE A 310 -16.94 -14.39 -5.68
CA ILE A 310 -15.85 -15.04 -6.42
C ILE A 310 -15.94 -14.57 -7.88
N HIS A 311 -15.02 -13.72 -8.28
CA HIS A 311 -14.87 -13.37 -9.68
C HIS A 311 -14.06 -14.46 -10.38
N SER A 312 -14.56 -15.01 -11.48
CA SER A 312 -13.92 -16.07 -12.27
C SER A 312 -12.54 -15.70 -12.84
N ASN A 313 -12.13 -14.44 -12.67
CA ASN A 313 -10.83 -13.90 -13.04
C ASN A 313 -9.95 -13.56 -11.83
N ASP A 314 -10.35 -13.93 -10.61
CA ASP A 314 -9.53 -13.71 -9.42
C ASP A 314 -8.28 -14.60 -9.52
N ARG A 315 -7.23 -14.00 -10.04
CA ARG A 315 -5.88 -14.56 -10.14
C ARG A 315 -5.13 -14.37 -8.81
N TYR A 316 -5.88 -14.35 -7.69
CA TYR A 316 -5.27 -14.28 -6.38
C TYR A 316 -4.54 -15.58 -6.11
N THR A 317 -3.24 -15.48 -5.95
CA THR A 317 -2.43 -16.60 -5.48
C THR A 317 -2.67 -16.76 -3.98
N GLU A 318 -2.47 -17.96 -3.42
CA GLU A 318 -2.49 -18.21 -1.97
C GLU A 318 -1.62 -17.22 -1.16
N GLU A 319 -0.61 -16.64 -1.82
CA GLU A 319 0.27 -15.62 -1.25
C GLU A 319 -0.46 -14.31 -0.93
N LEU A 320 -1.51 -13.97 -1.67
CA LEU A 320 -2.30 -12.75 -1.47
C LEU A 320 -3.39 -12.92 -0.41
N ASP A 321 -3.82 -14.15 -0.14
CA ASP A 321 -4.84 -14.45 0.88
C ASP A 321 -4.27 -14.62 2.28
N PHE A 322 -2.94 -14.56 2.45
CA PHE A 322 -2.28 -14.71 3.74
C PHE A 322 -2.78 -13.68 4.77
N ARG A 323 -3.07 -14.15 6.00
CA ARG A 323 -3.41 -13.35 7.16
C ARG A 323 -2.56 -13.73 8.37
N ILE A 324 -2.43 -12.82 9.35
CA ILE A 324 -1.71 -13.12 10.60
C ILE A 324 -2.38 -14.27 11.38
N SER A 325 -3.69 -14.46 11.26
CA SER A 325 -4.44 -15.60 11.84
C SER A 325 -4.09 -16.95 11.22
N ASP A 326 -3.42 -16.99 10.08
CA ASP A 326 -2.98 -18.24 9.44
C ASP A 326 -1.64 -18.74 10.03
N ILE A 327 -1.01 -17.95 10.90
CA ILE A 327 0.24 -18.31 11.56
C ILE A 327 -0.08 -19.18 12.78
N LYS A 328 -0.08 -20.51 12.58
CA LYS A 328 -0.32 -21.50 13.65
C LYS A 328 0.95 -22.28 13.92
N GLY A 329 1.22 -22.58 15.19
CA GLY A 329 2.33 -23.46 15.58
C GLY A 329 1.98 -24.92 15.36
N ASP A 330 2.99 -25.79 15.14
CA ASP A 330 2.86 -27.23 14.85
C ASP A 330 1.96 -28.00 15.83
N ASN A 331 1.72 -27.47 17.04
CA ASN A 331 0.85 -28.10 18.05
C ASN A 331 -0.64 -27.77 17.88
N GLU A 332 -0.99 -26.78 17.06
CA GLU A 332 -2.38 -26.36 16.84
C GLU A 332 -2.98 -27.07 15.62
N GLU A 333 -2.16 -27.41 14.62
CA GLU A 333 -2.61 -28.23 13.47
C GLU A 333 -3.07 -29.62 13.89
N LYS A 334 -2.47 -30.19 14.97
CA LYS A 334 -2.86 -31.52 15.47
C LYS A 334 -4.15 -31.53 16.27
N ASN A 335 -4.63 -30.40 16.77
CA ASN A 335 -5.89 -30.31 17.52
C ASN A 335 -7.08 -29.92 16.65
N ALA A 336 -6.86 -29.47 15.42
CA ALA A 336 -7.92 -29.16 14.46
C ALA A 336 -8.45 -30.41 13.73
N ASP A 337 -7.64 -31.50 13.71
CA ASP A 337 -7.99 -32.79 13.09
C ASP A 337 -8.52 -33.83 14.12
N SER A 338 -8.72 -33.44 15.37
CA SER A 338 -9.26 -34.29 16.43
C SER A 338 -10.61 -33.76 16.92
#